data_a9e2eadd020a1e450189d2d69e986692
#
_entry.id   a9e2eadd020a1e450189d2d69e986692
#
_cell.length_a   1.000
_cell.length_b   1.000
_cell.length_c   1.000
_cell.angle_alpha   90.00
_cell.angle_beta   90.00
_cell.angle_gamma   90.00
#
_symmetry.space_group_name_H-M   'P 1'
#
loop_
_entity.id
_entity.type
_entity.pdbx_description
1 polymer ?
#
loop_
_entity_poly.entity_id
_entity_poly.type
_entity_poly.pdbx_seq_one_letter_code
_entity_poly.pdbx_strand_id
1 'polypeptide(L)'
;MYLYNEGDATTLSGRFAPYPKTVEYGGHNMLQGIVREREDYIASCSAGVSFPWRIIMVTTNDADLAVNDMVWKLGTPADPSVDYSWVRPGKVAWDWWNAWNIYGVDFRAGINNDTYKYYIDFAQKHGIEYVILDEGWAVNKKADLMQIVPEIDLPMLCEYAKAHNVGLILWAGYYAFDRDMENVCRHYSEMGIKGFKVDFMDRDDPVSYTHLRAHETTLHL
;
A
#
# COMPACT_ATOMS: atom_id res chain seq x y z
N MET A 1 -7.76 -14.65 -5.13
CA MET A 1 -8.12 -16.09 -5.14
C MET A 1 -8.65 -16.44 -3.76
N TYR A 2 -9.82 -17.05 -3.68
CA TYR A 2 -10.34 -17.59 -2.42
C TYR A 2 -10.01 -19.06 -2.33
N LEU A 3 -9.51 -19.47 -1.17
CA LEU A 3 -9.41 -20.87 -0.78
C LEU A 3 -10.46 -21.13 0.28
N TYR A 4 -11.32 -22.07 0.06
CA TYR A 4 -12.32 -22.48 1.02
C TYR A 4 -12.44 -24.00 1.05
N ASN A 5 -12.83 -24.50 2.19
CA ASN A 5 -13.06 -25.89 2.40
C ASN A 5 -14.56 -26.21 2.25
N GLU A 6 -14.89 -27.06 1.31
CA GLU A 6 -16.24 -27.60 1.14
C GLU A 6 -16.30 -29.00 1.75
N GLY A 7 -17.00 -29.14 2.87
CA GLY A 7 -17.23 -30.44 3.53
C GLY A 7 -16.11 -30.88 4.48
N ASP A 8 -15.75 -32.13 4.48
CA ASP A 8 -14.95 -32.81 5.50
C ASP A 8 -13.44 -32.53 5.48
N ALA A 9 -13.02 -31.32 5.23
CA ALA A 9 -11.62 -30.88 5.34
C ALA A 9 -10.59 -31.58 4.42
N THR A 10 -11.02 -32.44 3.53
CA THR A 10 -10.11 -33.16 2.62
C THR A 10 -10.02 -32.55 1.22
N THR A 11 -10.90 -31.60 0.91
CA THR A 11 -10.95 -30.96 -0.40
C THR A 11 -10.79 -29.44 -0.26
N LEU A 12 -9.78 -28.89 -0.92
CA LEU A 12 -9.59 -27.46 -1.06
C LEU A 12 -10.02 -27.05 -2.47
N SER A 13 -10.97 -26.13 -2.55
CA SER A 13 -11.37 -25.52 -3.81
C SER A 13 -10.84 -24.11 -3.91
N GLY A 14 -10.12 -23.82 -4.99
CA GLY A 14 -9.68 -22.47 -5.30
C GLY A 14 -10.43 -21.93 -6.51
N ARG A 15 -11.04 -20.76 -6.40
CA ARG A 15 -11.63 -20.08 -7.54
C ARG A 15 -11.40 -18.57 -7.47
N PHE A 16 -11.36 -17.94 -8.64
CA PHE A 16 -11.32 -16.49 -8.72
C PHE A 16 -12.69 -15.91 -8.45
N ALA A 17 -12.71 -14.78 -7.72
CA ALA A 17 -13.95 -14.05 -7.51
C ALA A 17 -14.48 -13.51 -8.83
N PRO A 18 -15.79 -13.62 -9.10
CA PRO A 18 -16.42 -13.00 -10.25
C PRO A 18 -16.34 -11.47 -10.18
N TYR A 19 -16.49 -10.83 -11.33
CA TYR A 19 -16.42 -9.38 -11.47
C TYR A 19 -17.47 -8.68 -10.59
N PRO A 20 -17.10 -7.58 -9.90
CA PRO A 20 -18.06 -6.81 -9.12
C PRO A 20 -19.17 -6.22 -10.01
N LYS A 21 -20.42 -6.46 -9.65
CA LYS A 21 -21.60 -5.88 -10.31
C LYS A 21 -22.11 -4.66 -9.57
N THR A 22 -22.31 -4.80 -8.26
CA THR A 22 -22.75 -3.72 -7.39
C THR A 22 -21.74 -3.52 -6.28
N VAL A 23 -21.28 -2.29 -6.16
CA VAL A 23 -20.31 -1.87 -5.13
C VAL A 23 -20.94 -0.76 -4.29
N GLU A 24 -20.95 -0.94 -2.98
CA GLU A 24 -21.30 0.10 -2.02
C GLU A 24 -20.02 0.61 -1.35
N TYR A 25 -19.94 1.92 -1.20
CA TYR A 25 -18.83 2.54 -0.46
C TYR A 25 -19.18 2.59 1.03
N GLY A 26 -18.30 2.05 1.83
CA GLY A 26 -18.51 1.94 3.27
C GLY A 26 -17.27 1.39 3.96
N GLY A 27 -17.48 0.64 5.05
CA GLY A 27 -16.40 0.03 5.79
C GLY A 27 -15.51 1.04 6.50
N HIS A 28 -14.22 0.75 6.58
CA HIS A 28 -13.26 1.59 7.24
C HIS A 28 -13.17 2.97 6.57
N ASN A 29 -13.44 4.03 7.34
CA ASN A 29 -13.46 5.43 6.89
C ASN A 29 -14.41 5.75 5.72
N MET A 30 -15.35 4.88 5.40
CA MET A 30 -16.33 5.07 4.31
C MET A 30 -15.70 5.18 2.90
N LEU A 31 -14.46 4.74 2.75
CA LEU A 31 -13.69 4.85 1.51
C LEU A 31 -13.47 3.51 0.81
N GLN A 32 -13.93 2.43 1.40
CA GLN A 32 -13.80 1.08 0.85
C GLN A 32 -14.97 0.73 -0.05
N GLY A 33 -14.68 0.03 -1.14
CA GLY A 33 -15.69 -0.53 -2.02
C GLY A 33 -16.09 -1.93 -1.57
N ILE A 34 -17.29 -2.06 -1.02
CA ILE A 34 -17.83 -3.33 -0.57
C ILE A 34 -18.66 -3.94 -1.69
N VAL A 35 -18.21 -5.06 -2.25
CA VAL A 35 -18.93 -5.77 -3.30
C VAL A 35 -20.17 -6.44 -2.72
N ARG A 36 -21.35 -6.08 -3.20
CA ARG A 36 -22.65 -6.65 -2.79
C ARG A 36 -23.14 -7.72 -3.73
N GLU A 37 -22.94 -7.51 -5.01
CA GLU A 37 -23.34 -8.44 -6.07
C GLU A 37 -22.20 -8.64 -7.04
N ARG A 38 -22.10 -9.81 -7.61
CA ARG A 38 -21.12 -10.17 -8.63
C ARG A 38 -21.77 -10.61 -9.92
N GLU A 39 -21.07 -10.41 -11.02
CA GLU A 39 -21.42 -10.93 -12.32
C GLU A 39 -21.14 -12.45 -12.38
N ASP A 40 -21.55 -13.09 -13.47
CA ASP A 40 -21.29 -14.51 -13.75
C ASP A 40 -19.95 -14.74 -14.49
N TYR A 41 -19.19 -13.68 -14.74
CA TYR A 41 -17.88 -13.71 -15.38
C TYR A 41 -16.80 -13.09 -14.46
N ILE A 42 -15.51 -13.47 -14.69
CA ILE A 42 -14.38 -12.99 -13.90
C ILE A 42 -13.90 -11.61 -14.38
N ALA A 43 -13.87 -11.40 -15.69
CA ALA A 43 -13.43 -10.16 -16.30
C ALA A 43 -14.11 -9.96 -17.66
N SER A 44 -14.31 -8.71 -18.04
CA SER A 44 -14.70 -8.31 -19.39
C SER A 44 -13.54 -7.57 -20.02
N CYS A 45 -13.01 -8.07 -21.12
CA CYS A 45 -11.81 -7.56 -21.75
C CYS A 45 -12.03 -7.35 -23.24
N SER A 46 -11.29 -6.42 -23.83
CA SER A 46 -11.21 -6.26 -25.28
C SER A 46 -10.50 -7.45 -25.92
N ALA A 47 -10.79 -7.73 -27.19
CA ALA A 47 -10.05 -8.74 -27.92
C ALA A 47 -8.55 -8.39 -28.00
N GLY A 48 -7.70 -9.41 -27.87
CA GLY A 48 -6.23 -9.24 -27.97
C GLY A 48 -5.53 -8.80 -26.69
N VAL A 49 -6.24 -8.73 -25.55
CA VAL A 49 -5.59 -8.43 -24.27
C VAL A 49 -4.71 -9.60 -23.81
N SER A 50 -3.54 -9.28 -23.30
CA SER A 50 -2.66 -10.27 -22.67
C SER A 50 -3.00 -10.43 -21.19
N PHE A 51 -3.15 -11.67 -20.76
CA PHE A 51 -3.39 -11.97 -19.34
C PHE A 51 -2.10 -12.19 -18.59
N PRO A 52 -2.04 -11.81 -17.30
CA PRO A 52 -0.88 -12.11 -16.48
C PRO A 52 -0.76 -13.60 -16.21
N TRP A 53 0.46 -14.07 -16.00
CA TRP A 53 0.71 -15.40 -15.48
C TRP A 53 0.12 -15.53 -14.07
N ARG A 54 -0.51 -16.65 -13.79
CA ARG A 54 -0.96 -17.04 -12.46
C ARG A 54 -0.23 -18.28 -12.04
N ILE A 55 0.43 -18.20 -10.90
CA ILE A 55 1.28 -19.28 -10.38
C ILE A 55 0.59 -19.85 -9.14
N ILE A 56 0.40 -21.14 -9.12
CA ILE A 56 -0.07 -21.89 -7.97
C ILE A 56 1.02 -22.89 -7.61
N MET A 57 1.59 -22.73 -6.43
CA MET A 57 2.53 -23.70 -5.88
C MET A 57 1.82 -24.61 -4.89
N VAL A 58 1.99 -25.90 -5.06
CA VAL A 58 1.53 -26.93 -4.12
C VAL A 58 2.75 -27.68 -3.61
N THR A 59 2.92 -27.77 -2.31
CA THR A 59 4.04 -28.47 -1.68
C THR A 59 3.57 -29.21 -0.44
N THR A 60 4.28 -30.24 -0.07
CA THR A 60 4.11 -30.98 1.19
C THR A 60 5.12 -30.58 2.27
N ASN A 61 6.03 -29.67 1.94
CA ASN A 61 7.06 -29.15 2.85
C ASN A 61 7.06 -27.61 2.85
N ASP A 62 6.79 -27.01 3.99
CA ASP A 62 6.71 -25.55 4.12
C ASP A 62 8.01 -24.82 3.74
N ALA A 63 9.16 -25.47 3.93
CA ALA A 63 10.45 -24.89 3.55
C ALA A 63 10.56 -24.61 2.04
N ASP A 64 9.85 -25.38 1.21
CA ASP A 64 9.86 -25.18 -0.24
C ASP A 64 9.18 -23.86 -0.65
N LEU A 65 8.26 -23.35 0.18
CA LEU A 65 7.62 -22.03 -0.06
C LEU A 65 8.64 -20.91 0.08
N ALA A 66 9.52 -20.99 1.08
CA ALA A 66 10.51 -19.96 1.35
C ALA A 66 11.58 -19.83 0.26
N VAL A 67 11.87 -20.92 -0.45
CA VAL A 67 12.89 -20.98 -1.51
C VAL A 67 12.29 -20.93 -2.92
N ASN A 68 10.98 -20.69 -3.02
CA ASN A 68 10.30 -20.65 -4.31
C ASN A 68 10.69 -19.41 -5.12
N ASP A 69 11.25 -19.62 -6.28
CA ASP A 69 11.70 -18.59 -7.20
C ASP A 69 10.89 -18.55 -8.52
N MET A 70 9.74 -19.24 -8.57
CA MET A 70 8.92 -19.33 -9.79
C MET A 70 8.44 -17.97 -10.30
N VAL A 71 8.15 -17.03 -9.39
CA VAL A 71 7.75 -15.67 -9.77
C VAL A 71 8.86 -14.98 -10.56
N TRP A 72 10.10 -15.12 -10.10
CA TRP A 72 11.27 -14.56 -10.77
C TRP A 72 11.56 -15.22 -12.12
N LYS A 73 11.36 -16.53 -12.23
CA LYS A 73 11.59 -17.29 -13.46
C LYS A 73 10.54 -17.04 -14.53
N LEU A 74 9.30 -16.78 -14.14
CA LEU A 74 8.17 -16.62 -15.06
C LEU A 74 7.78 -15.14 -15.27
N GLY A 75 8.26 -14.24 -14.41
CA GLY A 75 8.01 -12.81 -14.54
C GLY A 75 8.76 -12.21 -15.74
N THR A 76 8.21 -11.11 -16.24
CA THR A 76 8.94 -10.30 -17.23
C THR A 76 10.17 -9.70 -16.56
N PRO A 77 11.37 -9.84 -17.13
CA PRO A 77 12.56 -9.18 -16.59
C PRO A 77 12.36 -7.66 -16.53
N ALA A 78 13.02 -7.03 -15.57
CA ALA A 78 13.05 -5.56 -15.51
C ALA A 78 13.60 -4.99 -16.83
N ASP A 79 13.01 -3.91 -17.31
CA ASP A 79 13.47 -3.21 -18.50
C ASP A 79 14.84 -2.56 -18.20
N PRO A 80 15.92 -2.97 -18.88
CA PRO A 80 17.25 -2.43 -18.63
C PRO A 80 17.40 -0.95 -19.05
N SER A 81 16.46 -0.40 -19.80
CA SER A 81 16.45 1.01 -20.18
C SER A 81 15.86 1.92 -19.09
N VAL A 82 15.17 1.35 -18.09
CA VAL A 82 14.58 2.09 -16.98
C VAL A 82 15.61 2.27 -15.86
N ASP A 83 15.83 3.50 -15.44
CA ASP A 83 16.67 3.80 -14.30
C ASP A 83 15.89 3.55 -12.99
N TYR A 84 16.28 2.52 -12.25
CA TYR A 84 15.74 2.18 -10.93
C TYR A 84 16.61 2.67 -9.77
N SER A 85 17.62 3.51 -10.02
CA SER A 85 18.55 3.97 -8.98
C SER A 85 17.89 4.82 -7.89
N TRP A 86 16.71 5.35 -8.18
CA TRP A 86 15.90 6.09 -7.22
C TRP A 86 15.27 5.20 -6.15
N VAL A 87 15.10 3.90 -6.41
CA VAL A 87 14.57 2.94 -5.44
C VAL A 87 15.60 2.70 -4.36
N ARG A 88 15.26 3.07 -3.13
CA ARG A 88 16.12 2.93 -1.96
C ARG A 88 15.45 2.01 -0.95
N PRO A 89 15.80 0.72 -0.91
CA PRO A 89 15.28 -0.20 0.10
C PRO A 89 15.78 0.21 1.49
N GLY A 90 14.99 -0.07 2.51
CA GLY A 90 15.36 0.25 3.88
C GLY A 90 14.38 -0.29 4.89
N LYS A 91 14.75 -0.16 6.16
CA LYS A 91 13.89 -0.48 7.30
C LYS A 91 12.92 0.66 7.55
N VAL A 92 11.78 0.33 8.12
CA VAL A 92 10.71 1.27 8.41
C VAL A 92 10.34 1.22 9.89
N ALA A 93 10.23 2.38 10.52
CA ALA A 93 9.51 2.53 11.78
C ALA A 93 8.05 2.85 11.46
N TRP A 94 7.15 1.97 11.91
CA TRP A 94 5.73 2.02 11.59
C TRP A 94 4.91 2.30 12.85
N ASP A 95 4.26 3.46 12.88
CA ASP A 95 3.55 4.01 14.04
C ASP A 95 2.29 3.21 14.43
N TRP A 96 1.59 2.64 13.45
CA TRP A 96 0.38 1.85 13.69
C TRP A 96 0.67 0.53 14.44
N TRP A 97 1.90 -0.02 14.32
CA TRP A 97 2.27 -1.27 14.98
C TRP A 97 2.01 -1.26 16.49
N ASN A 98 2.23 -0.13 17.14
CA ASN A 98 1.96 0.09 18.56
C ASN A 98 0.83 1.10 18.82
N ALA A 99 -0.04 1.34 17.83
CA ALA A 99 -1.18 2.25 17.90
C ALA A 99 -0.78 3.67 18.37
N TRP A 100 0.32 4.21 17.81
CA TRP A 100 0.90 5.52 18.14
C TRP A 100 1.28 5.70 19.62
N ASN A 101 1.29 4.64 20.42
CA ASN A 101 1.61 4.73 21.84
C ASN A 101 3.11 4.85 22.07
N ILE A 102 3.49 5.87 22.81
CA ILE A 102 4.85 6.11 23.28
C ILE A 102 4.79 6.32 24.80
N TYR A 103 5.72 5.73 25.51
CA TYR A 103 5.81 5.84 26.96
C TYR A 103 7.10 6.59 27.36
N GLY A 104 7.07 7.25 28.54
CA GLY A 104 8.22 7.96 29.08
C GLY A 104 8.54 9.27 28.36
N VAL A 105 7.55 9.89 27.76
CA VAL A 105 7.63 11.21 27.08
C VAL A 105 6.79 12.23 27.84
N ASP A 106 7.08 13.50 27.65
CA ASP A 106 6.42 14.65 28.28
C ASP A 106 5.28 15.25 27.44
N PHE A 107 4.90 14.57 26.38
CA PHE A 107 3.79 14.92 25.50
C PHE A 107 2.77 13.79 25.39
N ARG A 108 1.58 14.11 24.91
CA ARG A 108 0.56 13.10 24.61
C ARG A 108 0.86 12.45 23.27
N ALA A 109 1.18 11.15 23.28
CA ALA A 109 1.37 10.38 22.05
C ALA A 109 0.06 10.24 21.26
N GLY A 110 0.16 10.21 19.94
CA GLY A 110 -0.95 10.12 19.00
C GLY A 110 -0.58 10.70 17.64
N ILE A 111 -1.60 11.04 16.85
CA ILE A 111 -1.40 11.70 15.55
C ILE A 111 -1.10 13.18 15.79
N ASN A 112 0.17 13.51 15.96
CA ASN A 112 0.64 14.87 16.15
C ASN A 112 2.14 14.99 15.84
N ASN A 113 2.62 16.21 15.70
CA ASN A 113 4.00 16.52 15.33
C ASN A 113 5.04 15.96 16.31
N ASP A 114 4.77 16.01 17.62
CA ASP A 114 5.74 15.57 18.62
C ASP A 114 5.95 14.06 18.56
N THR A 115 4.88 13.32 18.35
CA THR A 115 4.95 11.86 18.13
C THR A 115 5.82 11.54 16.92
N TYR A 116 5.60 12.19 15.79
CA TYR A 116 6.39 11.88 14.58
C TYR A 116 7.84 12.37 14.65
N LYS A 117 8.12 13.47 15.35
CA LYS A 117 9.51 13.84 15.67
C LYS A 117 10.20 12.76 16.49
N TYR A 118 9.53 12.22 17.49
CA TYR A 118 10.06 11.11 18.29
C TYR A 118 10.36 9.88 17.43
N TYR A 119 9.49 9.50 16.51
CA TYR A 119 9.75 8.39 15.58
C TYR A 119 10.93 8.67 14.64
N ILE A 120 11.07 9.91 14.17
CA ILE A 120 12.19 10.33 13.32
C ILE A 120 13.51 10.25 14.11
N ASP A 121 13.55 10.75 15.34
CA ASP A 121 14.72 10.69 16.22
C ASP A 121 15.09 9.23 16.53
N PHE A 122 14.11 8.40 16.82
CA PHE A 122 14.31 6.97 17.02
C PHE A 122 14.88 6.30 15.77
N ALA A 123 14.31 6.59 14.61
CA ALA A 123 14.77 6.05 13.33
C ALA A 123 16.23 6.43 13.05
N GLN A 124 16.59 7.71 13.19
CA GLN A 124 17.96 8.18 13.07
C GLN A 124 18.91 7.46 14.02
N LYS A 125 18.55 7.40 15.30
CA LYS A 125 19.37 6.77 16.35
C LYS A 125 19.65 5.30 16.09
N HIS A 126 18.68 4.58 15.48
CA HIS A 126 18.77 3.13 15.26
C HIS A 126 19.10 2.75 13.81
N GLY A 127 19.44 3.70 12.96
CA GLY A 127 19.77 3.45 11.56
C GLY A 127 18.60 2.83 10.79
N ILE A 128 17.40 3.38 11.01
CA ILE A 128 16.17 3.05 10.28
C ILE A 128 15.98 4.14 9.23
N GLU A 129 15.82 3.73 7.98
CA GLU A 129 15.82 4.64 6.85
C GLU A 129 14.51 5.44 6.71
N TYR A 130 13.37 4.86 7.15
CA TYR A 130 12.06 5.45 6.90
C TYR A 130 11.16 5.44 8.14
N VAL A 131 10.24 6.40 8.18
CA VAL A 131 9.09 6.41 9.09
C VAL A 131 7.82 6.46 8.25
N ILE A 132 6.83 5.58 8.54
CA ILE A 132 5.49 5.65 7.96
C ILE A 132 4.60 6.46 8.90
N LEU A 133 3.93 7.47 8.36
CA LEU A 133 2.76 8.07 8.95
C LEU A 133 1.55 7.27 8.47
N ASP A 134 1.03 6.40 9.32
CA ASP A 134 -0.14 5.57 9.00
C ASP A 134 -1.44 6.38 9.00
N GLU A 135 -2.58 5.76 8.85
CA GLU A 135 -3.87 6.40 8.75
C GLU A 135 -4.09 7.48 9.82
N GLY A 136 -4.54 8.66 9.41
CA GLY A 136 -4.92 9.75 10.31
C GLY A 136 -4.17 11.06 10.10
N TRP A 137 -3.08 11.10 9.33
CA TRP A 137 -2.39 12.35 8.96
C TRP A 137 -3.22 13.21 7.99
N ALA A 138 -4.08 12.58 7.18
CA ALA A 138 -5.02 13.24 6.27
C ALA A 138 -6.45 13.14 6.79
N VAL A 139 -7.32 14.03 6.32
CA VAL A 139 -8.72 14.08 6.74
C VAL A 139 -9.48 12.87 6.21
N ASN A 140 -9.91 11.99 7.12
CA ASN A 140 -10.67 10.79 6.81
C ASN A 140 -12.07 11.08 6.26
N LYS A 141 -12.66 10.09 5.58
CA LYS A 141 -14.04 10.09 5.07
C LYS A 141 -14.31 11.01 3.88
N LYS A 142 -13.29 11.64 3.30
CA LYS A 142 -13.44 12.50 2.13
C LYS A 142 -12.78 11.98 0.87
N ALA A 143 -12.02 10.89 0.95
CA ALA A 143 -11.16 10.43 -0.13
C ALA A 143 -10.32 11.58 -0.74
N ASP A 144 -9.71 12.39 0.11
CA ASP A 144 -8.95 13.57 -0.27
C ASP A 144 -7.64 13.61 0.53
N LEU A 145 -6.59 13.12 -0.11
CA LEU A 145 -5.25 13.09 0.49
C LEU A 145 -4.58 14.48 0.54
N MET A 146 -5.17 15.50 -0.08
CA MET A 146 -4.64 16.87 -0.07
C MET A 146 -5.05 17.64 1.18
N GLN A 147 -5.95 17.09 2.01
CA GLN A 147 -6.39 17.71 3.26
C GLN A 147 -5.67 17.08 4.46
N ILE A 148 -4.62 17.74 4.92
CA ILE A 148 -3.86 17.32 6.11
C ILE A 148 -4.66 17.73 7.37
N VAL A 149 -4.64 16.92 8.42
CA VAL A 149 -5.26 17.25 9.70
C VAL A 149 -4.49 18.39 10.39
N PRO A 150 -5.17 19.24 11.17
CA PRO A 150 -4.52 20.42 11.78
C PRO A 150 -3.43 20.09 12.81
N GLU A 151 -3.41 18.87 13.34
CA GLU A 151 -2.41 18.37 14.29
C GLU A 151 -1.06 18.03 13.62
N ILE A 152 -1.02 17.99 12.28
CA ILE A 152 0.16 17.61 11.50
C ILE A 152 0.62 18.80 10.63
N ASP A 153 1.81 19.26 10.89
CA ASP A 153 2.56 20.15 10.01
C ASP A 153 3.52 19.29 9.15
N LEU A 154 2.99 18.77 8.06
CA LEU A 154 3.75 17.84 7.22
C LEU A 154 4.98 18.47 6.56
N PRO A 155 4.93 19.73 6.04
CA PRO A 155 6.14 20.40 5.55
C PRO A 155 7.25 20.49 6.61
N MET A 156 6.92 20.87 7.83
CA MET A 156 7.87 20.93 8.95
C MET A 156 8.44 19.53 9.25
N LEU A 157 7.60 18.49 9.27
CA LEU A 157 8.06 17.12 9.49
C LEU A 157 8.98 16.62 8.37
N CYS A 158 8.73 16.99 7.12
CA CYS A 158 9.61 16.66 5.99
C CYS A 158 11.00 17.30 6.15
N GLU A 159 11.05 18.58 6.51
CA GLU A 159 12.34 19.25 6.76
C GLU A 159 13.06 18.67 7.98
N TYR A 160 12.32 18.34 9.03
CA TYR A 160 12.87 17.70 10.22
C TYR A 160 13.46 16.32 9.89
N ALA A 161 12.71 15.48 9.19
CA ALA A 161 13.16 14.15 8.77
C ALA A 161 14.39 14.21 7.85
N LYS A 162 14.39 15.16 6.90
CA LYS A 162 15.53 15.42 6.02
C LYS A 162 16.78 15.78 6.79
N ALA A 163 16.67 16.65 7.81
CA ALA A 163 17.79 17.02 8.68
C ALA A 163 18.35 15.83 9.49
N HIS A 164 17.52 14.83 9.75
CA HIS A 164 17.87 13.58 10.45
C HIS A 164 18.21 12.43 9.51
N ASN A 165 18.26 12.67 8.20
CA ASN A 165 18.51 11.66 7.16
C ASN A 165 17.52 10.49 7.23
N VAL A 166 16.25 10.77 7.49
CA VAL A 166 15.14 9.83 7.54
C VAL A 166 14.13 10.18 6.46
N GLY A 167 13.64 9.21 5.72
CA GLY A 167 12.57 9.40 4.74
C GLY A 167 11.19 9.25 5.36
N LEU A 168 10.22 10.03 4.91
CA LEU A 168 8.83 9.86 5.31
C LEU A 168 8.03 9.15 4.22
N ILE A 169 7.17 8.23 4.63
CA ILE A 169 6.22 7.50 3.81
C ILE A 169 4.82 7.79 4.37
N LEU A 170 3.87 8.05 3.51
CA LEU A 170 2.50 8.33 3.90
C LEU A 170 1.58 7.14 3.65
N TRP A 171 0.66 6.90 4.56
CA TRP A 171 -0.43 5.96 4.32
C TRP A 171 -1.48 6.58 3.41
N ALA A 172 -2.05 5.78 2.54
CA ALA A 172 -3.17 6.17 1.68
C ALA A 172 -4.18 5.02 1.55
N GLY A 173 -5.44 5.32 1.75
CA GLY A 173 -6.51 4.39 1.36
C GLY A 173 -6.60 4.32 -0.17
N TYR A 174 -6.77 3.10 -0.70
CA TYR A 174 -6.73 2.86 -2.14
C TYR A 174 -7.63 3.81 -2.95
N TYR A 175 -8.88 4.00 -2.56
CA TYR A 175 -9.79 4.86 -3.32
C TYR A 175 -9.39 6.33 -3.34
N ALA A 176 -8.87 6.83 -2.22
CA ALA A 176 -8.38 8.19 -2.14
C ALA A 176 -7.15 8.39 -3.03
N PHE A 177 -6.28 7.37 -3.07
CA PHE A 177 -5.07 7.37 -3.87
C PHE A 177 -5.35 7.24 -5.38
N ASP A 178 -6.14 6.23 -5.77
CA ASP A 178 -6.48 5.91 -7.17
C ASP A 178 -7.19 7.07 -7.86
N ARG A 179 -8.04 7.79 -7.14
CA ARG A 179 -8.81 8.92 -7.68
C ARG A 179 -7.95 10.07 -8.23
N ASP A 180 -6.80 10.34 -7.63
CA ASP A 180 -5.96 11.50 -7.96
C ASP A 180 -4.46 11.18 -7.80
N MET A 181 -4.07 9.97 -8.15
CA MET A 181 -2.75 9.40 -7.89
C MET A 181 -1.61 10.28 -8.41
N GLU A 182 -1.71 10.73 -9.66
CA GLU A 182 -0.63 11.52 -10.29
C GLU A 182 -0.41 12.86 -9.56
N ASN A 183 -1.48 13.56 -9.21
CA ASN A 183 -1.38 14.82 -8.51
C ASN A 183 -0.89 14.65 -7.08
N VAL A 184 -1.38 13.62 -6.38
CA VAL A 184 -0.96 13.27 -5.01
C VAL A 184 0.53 12.92 -5.01
N CYS A 185 0.98 12.05 -5.91
CA CYS A 185 2.39 11.66 -5.98
C CYS A 185 3.30 12.84 -6.29
N ARG A 186 2.96 13.66 -7.28
CA ARG A 186 3.74 14.86 -7.62
C ARG A 186 3.83 15.82 -6.45
N HIS A 187 2.69 16.19 -5.84
CA HIS A 187 2.65 17.13 -4.74
C HIS A 187 3.52 16.70 -3.55
N TYR A 188 3.38 15.45 -3.14
CA TYR A 188 4.12 14.94 -1.98
C TYR A 188 5.58 14.60 -2.29
N SER A 189 5.90 14.24 -3.52
CA SER A 189 7.28 14.09 -3.97
C SER A 189 8.04 15.42 -3.93
N GLU A 190 7.41 16.52 -4.41
CA GLU A 190 7.97 17.87 -4.33
C GLU A 190 8.18 18.32 -2.88
N MET A 191 7.33 17.91 -1.96
CA MET A 191 7.49 18.14 -0.51
C MET A 191 8.61 17.33 0.12
N GLY A 192 9.06 16.24 -0.52
CA GLY A 192 10.13 15.37 -0.05
C GLY A 192 9.70 14.01 0.50
N ILE A 193 8.43 13.67 0.41
CA ILE A 193 7.89 12.33 0.75
C ILE A 193 8.50 11.27 -0.18
N LYS A 194 8.79 10.09 0.37
CA LYS A 194 9.52 9.01 -0.31
C LYS A 194 8.62 7.92 -0.89
N GLY A 195 7.34 7.93 -0.58
CA GLY A 195 6.41 6.95 -1.11
C GLY A 195 5.11 6.87 -0.31
N PHE A 196 4.26 5.95 -0.73
CA PHE A 196 2.98 5.68 -0.10
C PHE A 196 2.85 4.21 0.28
N LYS A 197 2.30 3.96 1.47
CA LYS A 197 1.71 2.68 1.86
C LYS A 197 0.25 2.71 1.43
N VAL A 198 -0.07 2.11 0.29
CA VAL A 198 -1.46 2.04 -0.19
C VAL A 198 -2.14 0.82 0.41
N ASP A 199 -3.29 1.02 1.04
CA ASP A 199 -3.97 0.02 1.85
C ASP A 199 -5.47 -0.03 1.55
N PHE A 200 -6.17 -1.02 2.09
CA PHE A 200 -7.62 -1.21 1.95
C PHE A 200 -8.11 -1.18 0.50
N MET A 201 -7.51 -1.99 -0.33
CA MET A 201 -7.90 -2.09 -1.73
C MET A 201 -9.31 -2.67 -1.89
N ASP A 202 -9.72 -3.60 -1.01
CA ASP A 202 -11.03 -4.26 -0.95
C ASP A 202 -11.59 -4.68 -2.33
N ARG A 203 -10.68 -4.99 -3.22
CA ARG A 203 -10.96 -5.43 -4.58
C ARG A 203 -10.18 -6.70 -4.87
N ASP A 204 -10.87 -7.62 -5.49
CA ASP A 204 -10.36 -8.92 -5.89
C ASP A 204 -10.49 -9.15 -7.41
N ASP A 205 -10.74 -8.07 -8.15
CA ASP A 205 -10.81 -8.14 -9.61
C ASP A 205 -9.43 -7.98 -10.26
N PRO A 206 -9.19 -8.65 -11.39
CA PRO A 206 -7.90 -8.63 -12.08
C PRO A 206 -7.51 -7.24 -12.60
N VAL A 207 -8.47 -6.37 -12.87
CA VAL A 207 -8.25 -5.06 -13.47
C VAL A 207 -7.51 -4.13 -12.50
N SER A 208 -7.92 -4.10 -11.23
CA SER A 208 -7.26 -3.27 -10.21
C SER A 208 -5.79 -3.62 -10.02
N TYR A 209 -5.48 -4.90 -10.00
CA TYR A 209 -4.09 -5.34 -9.87
C TYR A 209 -3.23 -4.90 -11.07
N THR A 210 -3.76 -4.99 -12.28
CA THR A 210 -3.06 -4.57 -13.50
C THR A 210 -2.88 -3.06 -13.55
N HIS A 211 -3.89 -2.30 -13.12
CA HIS A 211 -3.87 -0.85 -13.11
C HIS A 211 -2.79 -0.30 -12.14
N LEU A 212 -2.74 -0.77 -10.91
CA LEU A 212 -1.72 -0.36 -9.95
C LEU A 212 -0.30 -0.62 -10.47
N ARG A 213 -0.07 -1.78 -11.07
CA ARG A 213 1.25 -2.11 -11.63
C ARG A 213 1.66 -1.24 -12.82
N ALA A 214 0.71 -0.81 -13.63
CA ALA A 214 0.99 0.10 -14.75
C ALA A 214 1.46 1.47 -14.26
N HIS A 215 0.97 1.94 -13.12
CA HIS A 215 1.37 3.22 -12.53
C HIS A 215 2.70 3.16 -11.76
N GLU A 216 3.12 2.01 -11.26
CA GLU A 216 4.45 1.85 -10.65
C GLU A 216 5.60 2.17 -11.60
N THR A 217 5.38 2.05 -12.91
CA THR A 217 6.39 2.34 -13.94
C THR A 217 6.33 3.77 -14.49
N THR A 218 5.27 4.53 -14.18
CA THR A 218 5.05 5.88 -14.74
C THR A 218 5.40 7.01 -13.74
N LEU A 219 5.66 6.69 -12.50
CA LEU A 219 6.03 7.67 -11.45
C LEU A 219 7.54 7.99 -11.47
N HIS A 220 8.09 8.19 -12.65
CA HIS A 220 9.39 8.83 -12.81
C HIS A 220 9.21 10.34 -12.71
N LEU A 221 9.32 10.85 -11.49
CA LEU A 221 9.46 12.29 -11.24
C LEU A 221 10.81 12.59 -10.60
#